data_ed0f6abc862263067819b4033a228c99
#
_entry.id   ed0f6abc862263067819b4033a228c99
#
_cell.length_a   1.000
_cell.length_b   1.000
_cell.length_c   1.000
_cell.angle_alpha   90.00
_cell.angle_beta   90.00
_cell.angle_gamma   90.00
#
_symmetry.space_group_name_H-M   'P 1'
#
loop_
_entity.id
_entity.type
_entity.pdbx_description
1 polymer ?
#
loop_
_entity_poly.entity_id
_entity_poly.type
_entity_poly.pdbx_seq_one_letter_code
_entity_poly.pdbx_strand_id
1 'polypeptide(L)'
;NKSNIFELKPVLEDLASEMRDYSPKNWLYILLNDVFHRKEEFEDPLGEVEKIYADFDYPEEIESFVRYMPPKDGYIPSNHSYEENISRLYFNWRKYLSNKSRSG
;
A
#
# COMPACT_ATOMS: atom_id res chain seq x y z
N ASN A 1 9.63 11.78 25.43
CA ASN A 1 10.13 13.07 25.91
C ASN A 1 10.86 13.80 24.80
N LYS A 2 11.40 14.93 25.12
CA LYS A 2 12.04 15.80 24.12
C LYS A 2 13.24 15.14 23.44
N SER A 3 14.01 14.39 24.21
CA SER A 3 15.19 13.73 23.66
C SER A 3 14.82 12.75 22.57
N ASN A 4 13.76 12.00 22.80
CA ASN A 4 13.31 11.03 21.81
C ASN A 4 12.82 11.72 20.54
N ILE A 5 12.17 12.86 20.72
CA ILE A 5 11.67 13.61 19.58
C ILE A 5 12.84 14.14 18.75
N PHE A 6 13.85 14.63 19.40
CA PHE A 6 15.03 15.11 18.69
C PHE A 6 15.76 14.00 17.94
N GLU A 7 15.83 12.83 18.56
CA GLU A 7 16.49 11.70 17.92
C GLU A 7 15.76 11.26 16.66
N LEU A 8 14.43 11.29 16.69
CA LEU A 8 13.64 10.90 15.53
C LEU A 8 13.79 11.89 14.39
N LYS A 9 13.94 13.16 14.74
CA LYS A 9 14.00 14.21 13.73
C LYS A 9 15.15 14.01 12.73
N PRO A 10 16.37 13.76 13.17
CA PRO A 10 17.47 13.52 12.22
C PRO A 10 17.21 12.32 11.32
N VAL A 11 16.62 11.27 11.85
CA VAL A 11 16.31 10.09 11.05
C VAL A 11 15.31 10.43 9.97
N LEU A 12 14.28 11.18 10.32
CA LEU A 12 13.28 11.59 9.34
C LEU A 12 13.88 12.51 8.28
N GLU A 13 14.77 13.38 8.68
CA GLU A 13 15.42 14.27 7.75
C GLU A 13 16.30 13.51 6.76
N ASP A 14 17.04 12.51 7.26
CA ASP A 14 17.85 11.65 6.39
C ASP A 14 16.98 10.93 5.38
N LEU A 15 15.88 10.35 5.85
CA LEU A 15 14.98 9.64 4.98
C LEU A 15 14.40 10.58 3.92
N ALA A 16 13.97 11.76 4.34
CA ALA A 16 13.41 12.74 3.41
C ALA A 16 14.45 13.18 2.41
N SER A 17 15.70 13.32 2.84
CA SER A 17 16.78 13.73 1.96
C SER A 17 17.05 12.68 0.89
N GLU A 18 17.05 11.42 1.29
CA GLU A 18 17.27 10.32 0.35
C GLU A 18 16.13 10.18 -0.65
N MET A 19 14.92 10.52 -0.23
CA MET A 19 13.73 10.31 -1.03
C MET A 19 13.17 11.58 -1.65
N ARG A 20 13.87 12.68 -1.53
CA ARG A 20 13.36 13.95 -2.05
C ARG A 20 13.13 13.97 -3.56
N ASP A 21 13.85 13.12 -4.27
CA ASP A 21 13.72 13.04 -5.73
C ASP A 21 12.65 12.07 -6.15
N TYR A 22 12.02 11.38 -5.19
CA TYR A 22 11.00 10.39 -5.48
C TYR A 22 9.68 11.07 -5.79
N SER A 23 9.02 10.59 -6.83
CA SER A 23 7.69 11.04 -7.17
C SER A 23 6.68 10.49 -6.16
N PRO A 24 5.46 11.07 -6.12
CA PRO A 24 4.40 10.50 -5.29
C PRO A 24 4.13 9.02 -5.57
N LYS A 25 4.32 8.58 -6.82
CA LYS A 25 4.15 7.18 -7.16
C LYS A 25 5.14 6.28 -6.43
N ASN A 26 6.38 6.74 -6.28
CA ASN A 26 7.38 5.97 -5.55
C ASN A 26 7.05 5.88 -4.08
N TRP A 27 6.54 6.96 -3.50
CA TRP A 27 6.07 6.95 -2.12
C TRP A 27 4.93 5.96 -1.94
N LEU A 28 4.03 5.94 -2.89
CA LEU A 28 2.90 5.01 -2.86
C LEU A 28 3.40 3.56 -2.81
N TYR A 29 4.34 3.22 -3.69
CA TYR A 29 4.93 1.90 -3.69
C TYR A 29 5.59 1.57 -2.35
N ILE A 30 6.37 2.51 -1.82
CA ILE A 30 7.10 2.30 -0.58
C ILE A 30 6.16 2.01 0.58
N LEU A 31 5.10 2.79 0.70
CA LEU A 31 4.13 2.60 1.77
C LEU A 31 3.39 1.28 1.64
N LEU A 32 2.96 0.95 0.43
CA LEU A 32 2.26 -0.30 0.19
C LEU A 32 3.15 -1.51 0.41
N ASN A 33 4.41 -1.40 0.02
CA ASN A 33 5.37 -2.47 0.24
C ASN A 33 5.62 -2.68 1.73
N ASP A 34 5.74 -1.59 2.48
CA ASP A 34 5.94 -1.66 3.92
C ASP A 34 4.77 -2.35 4.62
N VAL A 35 3.55 -1.93 4.30
CA VAL A 35 2.37 -2.51 4.92
C VAL A 35 2.25 -4.00 4.57
N PHE A 36 2.53 -4.35 3.33
CA PHE A 36 2.44 -5.74 2.91
C PHE A 36 3.39 -6.64 3.68
N HIS A 37 4.62 -6.19 3.87
CA HIS A 37 5.63 -6.98 4.59
C HIS A 37 5.38 -7.01 6.09
N ARG A 38 4.62 -6.05 6.59
CA ARG A 38 4.27 -5.97 8.01
C ARG A 38 2.79 -6.25 8.25
N LYS A 39 2.12 -6.91 7.31
CA LYS A 39 0.68 -7.08 7.40
C LYS A 39 0.21 -7.82 8.64
N GLU A 40 1.06 -8.64 9.21
CA GLU A 40 0.71 -9.38 10.42
C GLU A 40 0.72 -8.48 11.66
N GLU A 41 1.27 -7.27 11.55
CA GLU A 41 1.29 -6.32 12.65
C GLU A 41 0.04 -5.44 12.67
N PHE A 42 -0.78 -5.49 11.63
CA PHE A 42 -1.99 -4.70 11.53
C PHE A 42 -3.22 -5.57 11.72
N GLU A 43 -4.23 -5.03 12.39
CA GLU A 43 -5.49 -5.74 12.50
C GLU A 43 -6.19 -5.84 11.15
N ASP A 44 -6.05 -4.82 10.34
CA ASP A 44 -6.73 -4.74 9.05
C ASP A 44 -5.80 -4.16 8.00
N PRO A 45 -4.89 -4.99 7.45
CA PRO A 45 -3.95 -4.50 6.44
C PRO A 45 -4.64 -3.91 5.22
N LEU A 46 -5.76 -4.47 4.80
CA LEU A 46 -6.49 -3.92 3.66
C LEU A 46 -7.09 -2.56 3.99
N GLY A 47 -7.43 -2.33 5.26
CA GLY A 47 -7.85 -1.01 5.71
C GLY A 47 -6.75 0.01 5.60
N GLU A 48 -5.50 -0.41 5.82
CA GLU A 48 -4.36 0.48 5.63
C GLU A 48 -4.20 0.85 4.16
N VAL A 49 -4.43 -0.12 3.27
CA VAL A 49 -4.42 0.16 1.83
C VAL A 49 -5.46 1.21 1.48
N GLU A 50 -6.64 1.11 2.07
CA GLU A 50 -7.71 2.08 1.81
C GLU A 50 -7.35 3.47 2.27
N LYS A 51 -6.66 3.58 3.40
CA LYS A 51 -6.18 4.88 3.88
C LYS A 51 -5.15 5.47 2.94
N ILE A 52 -4.23 4.66 2.49
CA ILE A 52 -3.20 5.09 1.55
C ILE A 52 -3.84 5.52 0.23
N TYR A 53 -4.82 4.76 -0.22
CA TYR A 53 -5.55 5.06 -1.43
C TYR A 53 -6.17 6.46 -1.37
N ALA A 54 -6.83 6.77 -0.26
CA ALA A 54 -7.43 8.08 -0.06
C ALA A 54 -6.37 9.18 0.07
N ASP A 55 -5.30 8.90 0.79
CA ASP A 55 -4.23 9.87 1.01
C ASP A 55 -3.52 10.27 -0.27
N PHE A 56 -3.47 9.38 -1.25
CA PHE A 56 -2.80 9.62 -2.52
C PHE A 56 -3.79 9.99 -3.62
N ASP A 57 -4.95 10.49 -3.23
CA ASP A 57 -5.96 11.01 -4.16
C ASP A 57 -6.46 9.92 -5.11
N TYR A 58 -6.73 8.75 -4.54
CA TYR A 58 -7.41 7.66 -5.25
C TYR A 58 -6.67 7.19 -6.50
N PRO A 59 -5.41 6.74 -6.38
CA PRO A 59 -4.64 6.30 -7.55
C PRO A 59 -5.24 5.05 -8.17
N GLU A 60 -5.53 5.12 -9.44
CA GLU A 60 -6.17 4.05 -10.18
C GLU A 60 -5.36 2.75 -10.16
N GLU A 61 -4.05 2.88 -10.11
CA GLU A 61 -3.16 1.72 -10.23
C GLU A 61 -3.29 0.72 -9.08
N ILE A 62 -3.87 1.12 -7.95
CA ILE A 62 -4.02 0.19 -6.81
C ILE A 62 -5.47 -0.20 -6.56
N GLU A 63 -6.39 0.19 -7.42
CA GLU A 63 -7.82 -0.11 -7.22
C GLU A 63 -8.11 -1.61 -7.22
N SER A 64 -7.27 -2.40 -7.85
CA SER A 64 -7.51 -3.83 -7.94
C SER A 64 -7.41 -4.55 -6.59
N PHE A 65 -6.82 -3.90 -5.58
CA PHE A 65 -6.77 -4.46 -4.23
C PHE A 65 -7.33 -3.51 -3.18
N VAL A 66 -8.23 -2.63 -3.59
CA VAL A 66 -9.01 -1.80 -2.66
C VAL A 66 -10.39 -2.45 -2.52
N ARG A 67 -10.76 -2.81 -1.30
CA ARG A 67 -11.96 -3.63 -1.05
C ARG A 67 -13.25 -3.05 -1.62
N TYR A 68 -13.45 -1.77 -1.47
CA TYR A 68 -14.72 -1.17 -1.88
C TYR A 68 -14.79 -0.78 -3.35
N MET A 69 -13.71 -0.99 -4.09
CA MET A 69 -13.70 -0.67 -5.51
C MET A 69 -14.17 -1.89 -6.32
N PRO A 70 -15.06 -1.67 -7.29
CA PRO A 70 -15.55 -2.80 -8.10
C PRO A 70 -14.43 -3.31 -9.01
N PRO A 71 -14.37 -4.63 -9.21
CA PRO A 71 -13.38 -5.22 -10.11
C PRO A 71 -13.63 -4.76 -11.54
N LYS A 72 -12.54 -4.57 -12.28
CA LYS A 72 -12.63 -4.13 -13.68
C LYS A 72 -12.32 -5.25 -14.67
N ASP A 73 -11.97 -6.41 -14.17
CA ASP A 73 -11.51 -7.53 -15.01
C ASP A 73 -12.58 -8.60 -15.19
N GLY A 74 -13.84 -8.27 -14.91
CA GLY A 74 -14.92 -9.23 -15.06
C GLY A 74 -15.12 -10.15 -13.87
N TYR A 75 -14.30 -10.03 -12.86
CA TYR A 75 -14.46 -10.81 -11.64
C TYR A 75 -15.74 -10.40 -10.91
N ILE A 76 -16.52 -11.37 -10.51
CA ILE A 76 -17.80 -11.11 -9.82
C ILE A 76 -17.69 -11.61 -8.38
N PRO A 77 -17.49 -10.69 -7.41
CA PRO A 77 -17.27 -11.08 -6.02
C PRO A 77 -18.40 -11.90 -5.42
N SER A 78 -19.65 -11.66 -5.85
CA SER A 78 -20.80 -12.39 -5.31
C SER A 78 -20.80 -13.86 -5.69
N ASN A 79 -20.00 -14.26 -6.67
CA ASN A 79 -19.87 -15.66 -7.08
C ASN A 79 -18.78 -16.40 -6.31
N HIS A 80 -18.13 -15.72 -5.37
CA HIS A 80 -17.01 -16.28 -4.62
C HIS A 80 -17.21 -16.08 -3.13
N SER A 81 -16.51 -16.87 -2.33
CA SER A 81 -16.58 -16.73 -0.88
C SER A 81 -15.84 -15.48 -0.43
N TYR A 82 -16.07 -15.08 0.82
CA TYR A 82 -15.36 -13.97 1.41
C TYR A 82 -13.84 -14.22 1.39
N GLU A 83 -13.44 -15.44 1.75
CA GLU A 83 -12.01 -15.79 1.77
C GLU A 83 -11.39 -15.70 0.39
N GLU A 84 -12.11 -16.11 -0.64
CA GLU A 84 -11.63 -16.03 -2.00
C GLU A 84 -11.46 -14.58 -2.43
N ASN A 85 -12.41 -13.73 -2.07
CA ASN A 85 -12.35 -12.33 -2.40
C ASN A 85 -11.15 -11.65 -1.73
N ILE A 86 -10.91 -11.97 -0.46
CA ILE A 86 -9.80 -11.41 0.28
C ILE A 86 -8.47 -11.91 -0.29
N SER A 87 -8.38 -13.20 -0.59
CA SER A 87 -7.16 -13.78 -1.19
C SER A 87 -6.82 -13.11 -2.51
N ARG A 88 -7.86 -12.81 -3.30
CA ARG A 88 -7.67 -12.13 -4.57
C ARG A 88 -7.07 -10.74 -4.38
N LEU A 89 -7.54 -10.02 -3.38
CA LEU A 89 -7.01 -8.70 -3.10
C LEU A 89 -5.53 -8.75 -2.72
N TYR A 90 -5.16 -9.69 -1.87
CA TYR A 90 -3.76 -9.85 -1.49
C TYR A 90 -2.90 -10.29 -2.68
N PHE A 91 -3.42 -11.14 -3.53
CA PHE A 91 -2.74 -11.56 -4.73
C PHE A 91 -2.46 -10.36 -5.66
N ASN A 92 -3.48 -9.53 -5.86
CA ASN A 92 -3.33 -8.34 -6.70
C ASN A 92 -2.34 -7.35 -6.10
N TRP A 93 -2.36 -7.19 -4.80
CA TRP A 93 -1.43 -6.33 -4.09
C TRP A 93 0.01 -6.82 -4.30
N ARG A 94 0.23 -8.10 -4.06
CA ARG A 94 1.54 -8.70 -4.24
C ARG A 94 2.02 -8.56 -5.68
N LYS A 95 1.12 -8.76 -6.62
CA LYS A 95 1.44 -8.63 -8.03
C LYS A 95 1.86 -7.19 -8.37
N TYR A 96 1.16 -6.22 -7.83
CA TYR A 96 1.50 -4.81 -8.01
C TYR A 96 2.92 -4.54 -7.51
N LEU A 97 3.25 -5.01 -6.32
CA LEU A 97 4.56 -4.78 -5.75
C LEU A 97 5.65 -5.45 -6.59
N SER A 98 5.39 -6.63 -7.05
CA SER A 98 6.35 -7.37 -7.86
C SER A 98 6.62 -6.66 -9.19
N ASN A 99 5.57 -6.16 -9.82
CA ASN A 99 5.71 -5.45 -11.09
C ASN A 99 6.47 -4.13 -10.92
N LYS A 100 6.19 -3.41 -9.85
CA LYS A 100 6.89 -2.16 -9.59
C LYS A 100 8.36 -2.40 -9.28
N SER A 101 8.64 -3.44 -8.52
CA SER A 101 10.02 -3.79 -8.19
C SER A 101 10.84 -4.08 -9.44
N ARG A 102 10.23 -4.74 -10.42
CA ARG A 102 10.91 -5.04 -11.68
C ARG A 102 11.13 -3.79 -12.51
N SER A 103 10.17 -2.89 -12.50
CA SER A 103 10.25 -1.67 -13.28
C SER A 103 11.27 -0.69 -12.72
N GLY A 104 11.41 -0.72 -11.41
CA GLY A 104 12.31 0.17 -10.72
C GLY A 104 13.72 -0.28 -10.77
#